data_7190da378196ba914b9234da7eff64da
#
_entry.id   7190da378196ba914b9234da7eff64da
#
_cell.length_a   1.000
_cell.length_b   1.000
_cell.length_c   1.000
_cell.angle_alpha   90.00
_cell.angle_beta   90.00
_cell.angle_gamma   90.00
#
_symmetry.space_group_name_H-M   'P 1'
#
loop_
_entity.id
_entity.type
_entity.pdbx_description
1 polymer ?
#
loop_
_entity_poly.entity_id
_entity_poly.type
_entity_poly.pdbx_seq_one_letter_code
_entity_poly.pdbx_strand_id
1 'polypeptide(L)'
;GHPVFEFAAMYNAMLGFSEVDRDEIKSFMGYDRETSERFWNMFLRRYLGTDDAETCRTLEYKARVIAYTKMVRRIIYRNHKDWIGEKLTHYKRQLVEFIDKVDDLEF
;
A
#
# COMPACT_ATOMS: atom_id res chain seq x y z
N GLY A 1 -17.55 -4.38 2.96
CA GLY A 1 -16.40 -5.16 2.55
C GLY A 1 -15.51 -5.60 3.69
N HIS A 2 -14.57 -6.44 3.39
CA HIS A 2 -13.60 -6.91 4.36
C HIS A 2 -12.66 -5.76 4.74
N PRO A 3 -12.34 -5.58 6.04
CA PRO A 3 -11.47 -4.47 6.48
C PRO A 3 -10.14 -4.37 5.74
N VAL A 4 -9.55 -5.49 5.33
CA VAL A 4 -8.27 -5.46 4.61
C VAL A 4 -8.37 -4.70 3.29
N PHE A 5 -9.52 -4.72 2.62
CA PHE A 5 -9.68 -3.98 1.37
C PHE A 5 -9.70 -2.47 1.61
N GLU A 6 -10.29 -2.04 2.71
CA GLU A 6 -10.29 -0.62 3.09
C GLU A 6 -8.88 -0.16 3.43
N PHE A 7 -8.14 -0.96 4.17
CA PHE A 7 -6.74 -0.66 4.48
C PHE A 7 -5.86 -0.65 3.23
N ALA A 8 -6.14 -1.55 2.28
CA ALA A 8 -5.40 -1.56 1.02
C ALA A 8 -5.61 -0.28 0.22
N ALA A 9 -6.87 0.18 0.13
CA ALA A 9 -7.18 1.44 -0.53
C ALA A 9 -6.49 2.61 0.15
N MET A 10 -6.51 2.64 1.48
CA MET A 10 -5.87 3.67 2.27
C MET A 10 -4.34 3.65 2.09
N TYR A 11 -3.74 2.46 2.10
CA TYR A 11 -2.31 2.31 1.86
C TYR A 11 -1.92 2.90 0.49
N ASN A 12 -2.65 2.55 -0.57
CA ASN A 12 -2.37 3.07 -1.88
C ASN A 12 -2.47 4.60 -1.93
N ALA A 13 -3.53 5.16 -1.32
CA ALA A 13 -3.69 6.61 -1.29
C ALA A 13 -2.56 7.31 -0.54
N MET A 14 -2.14 6.76 0.60
CA MET A 14 -1.11 7.38 1.44
C MET A 14 0.32 7.09 0.99
N LEU A 15 0.59 5.89 0.52
CA LEU A 15 1.96 5.42 0.28
C LEU A 15 2.15 4.71 -1.05
N GLY A 16 1.18 3.85 -1.44
CA GLY A 16 1.38 2.95 -2.57
C GLY A 16 1.63 3.66 -3.89
N PHE A 17 0.84 4.69 -4.19
CA PHE A 17 0.97 5.43 -5.46
C PHE A 17 2.31 6.14 -5.60
N SER A 18 2.99 6.44 -4.50
CA SER A 18 4.25 7.19 -4.50
C SER A 18 5.48 6.32 -4.23
N GLU A 19 5.37 5.00 -4.31
CA GLU A 19 6.51 4.11 -4.03
C GLU A 19 7.63 4.25 -5.07
N VAL A 20 7.27 4.46 -6.32
CA VAL A 20 8.26 4.66 -7.39
C VAL A 20 8.68 6.12 -7.46
N ASP A 21 7.72 7.03 -7.42
CA ASP A 21 7.97 8.47 -7.43
C ASP A 21 7.48 9.07 -6.11
N ARG A 22 8.40 9.30 -5.20
CA ARG A 22 8.07 9.78 -3.85
C ARG A 22 7.44 11.18 -3.85
N ASP A 23 7.69 11.98 -4.87
CA ASP A 23 7.14 13.34 -4.96
C ASP A 23 5.69 13.36 -5.42
N GLU A 24 5.16 12.27 -5.98
CA GLU A 24 3.76 12.19 -6.38
C GLU A 24 2.83 12.44 -5.20
N ILE A 25 3.19 11.99 -3.99
CA ILE A 25 2.35 12.18 -2.82
C ILE A 25 2.12 13.66 -2.51
N LYS A 26 3.13 14.49 -2.72
CA LYS A 26 3.03 15.91 -2.46
C LYS A 26 2.05 16.59 -3.41
N SER A 27 2.08 16.23 -4.69
CA SER A 27 1.13 16.74 -5.68
C SER A 27 -0.30 16.29 -5.42
N PHE A 28 -0.43 15.05 -4.92
CA PHE A 28 -1.71 14.39 -4.75
C PHE A 28 -2.36 14.73 -3.41
N MET A 29 -1.60 14.68 -2.33
CA MET A 29 -2.12 14.86 -0.97
C MET A 29 -1.78 16.21 -0.36
N GLY A 30 -0.86 16.95 -0.94
CA GLY A 30 -0.44 18.26 -0.43
C GLY A 30 0.59 18.22 0.68
N TYR A 31 1.10 17.04 1.04
CA TYR A 31 2.17 16.89 2.04
C TYR A 31 3.15 15.83 1.58
N ASP A 32 4.34 15.79 2.20
CA ASP A 32 5.41 14.91 1.78
C ASP A 32 5.19 13.45 2.24
N ARG A 33 6.03 12.57 1.70
CA ARG A 33 5.92 11.14 1.99
C ARG A 33 6.20 10.83 3.46
N GLU A 34 7.12 11.53 4.09
CA GLU A 34 7.44 11.31 5.50
C GLU A 34 6.22 11.58 6.37
N THR A 35 5.50 12.67 6.11
CA THR A 35 4.25 13.00 6.80
C THR A 35 3.20 11.93 6.54
N SER A 36 3.10 11.45 5.31
CA SER A 36 2.16 10.41 4.94
C SER A 36 2.45 9.10 5.68
N GLU A 37 3.74 8.74 5.80
CA GLU A 37 4.14 7.55 6.56
C GLU A 37 3.74 7.66 8.03
N ARG A 38 3.89 8.84 8.61
CA ARG A 38 3.48 9.05 10.01
C ARG A 38 1.96 8.93 10.18
N PHE A 39 1.19 9.47 9.25
CA PHE A 39 -0.27 9.33 9.29
C PHE A 39 -0.70 7.88 9.15
N TRP A 40 -0.08 7.14 8.26
CA TRP A 40 -0.36 5.72 8.08
C TRP A 40 -0.11 4.93 9.36
N ASN A 41 1.03 5.15 10.00
CA ASN A 41 1.36 4.46 11.25
C ASN A 41 0.40 4.82 12.39
N MET A 42 0.02 6.10 12.51
CA MET A 42 -0.98 6.54 13.48
C MET A 42 -2.33 5.88 13.22
N PHE A 43 -2.74 5.82 11.98
CA PHE A 43 -4.01 5.21 11.56
C PHE A 43 -4.06 3.73 11.96
N LEU A 44 -2.99 3.00 11.68
CA LEU A 44 -2.91 1.58 12.05
C LEU A 44 -3.04 1.39 13.57
N ARG A 45 -2.29 2.16 14.34
CA ARG A 45 -2.31 2.04 15.79
C ARG A 45 -3.67 2.36 16.36
N ARG A 46 -4.31 3.41 15.88
CA ARG A 46 -5.64 3.79 16.35
C ARG A 46 -6.69 2.75 16.02
N TYR A 47 -6.66 2.23 14.81
CA TYR A 47 -7.63 1.22 14.40
C TYR A 47 -7.49 -0.06 15.20
N LEU A 48 -6.25 -0.52 15.37
CA LEU A 48 -5.97 -1.75 16.10
C LEU A 48 -6.07 -1.58 17.62
N GLY A 49 -6.02 -0.34 18.09
CA GLY A 49 -6.03 -0.06 19.52
C GLY A 49 -4.79 -0.55 20.25
N THR A 50 -3.66 -0.65 19.54
CA THR A 50 -2.42 -1.16 20.11
C THR A 50 -1.22 -0.48 19.46
N ASP A 51 -0.13 -0.39 20.25
CA ASP A 51 1.17 0.06 19.76
C ASP A 51 2.09 -1.12 19.41
N ASP A 52 1.58 -2.35 19.47
CA ASP A 52 2.39 -3.52 19.17
C ASP A 52 2.86 -3.50 17.71
N ALA A 53 4.17 -3.37 17.54
CA ALA A 53 4.77 -3.24 16.21
C ALA A 53 4.51 -4.45 15.32
N GLU A 54 4.51 -5.65 15.90
CA GLU A 54 4.27 -6.87 15.13
C GLU A 54 2.85 -6.94 14.59
N THR A 55 1.86 -6.59 15.43
CA THR A 55 0.46 -6.57 15.03
C THR A 55 0.23 -5.55 13.92
N CYS A 56 0.78 -4.35 14.07
CA CYS A 56 0.66 -3.30 13.05
C CYS A 56 1.34 -3.72 11.74
N ARG A 57 2.49 -4.34 11.82
CA ARG A 57 3.23 -4.82 10.64
C ARG A 57 2.45 -5.90 9.90
N THR A 58 1.86 -6.83 10.64
CA THR A 58 1.05 -7.90 10.04
C THR A 58 -0.13 -7.33 9.25
N LEU A 59 -0.84 -6.36 9.82
CA LEU A 59 -1.93 -5.70 9.12
C LEU A 59 -1.44 -4.97 7.88
N GLU A 60 -0.35 -4.23 8.01
CA GLU A 60 0.22 -3.52 6.87
C GLU A 60 0.62 -4.47 5.74
N TYR A 61 1.27 -5.59 6.07
CA TYR A 61 1.69 -6.53 5.05
C TYR A 61 0.49 -7.14 4.31
N LYS A 62 -0.56 -7.49 5.02
CA LYS A 62 -1.80 -7.98 4.39
C LYS A 62 -2.42 -6.92 3.49
N ALA A 63 -2.50 -5.69 3.99
CA ALA A 63 -3.02 -4.58 3.19
C ALA A 63 -2.18 -4.35 1.94
N ARG A 64 -0.87 -4.46 2.03
CA ARG A 64 0.04 -4.26 0.90
C ARG A 64 -0.13 -5.32 -0.18
N VAL A 65 -0.37 -6.59 0.19
CA VAL A 65 -0.67 -7.63 -0.81
C VAL A 65 -1.88 -7.23 -1.66
N ILE A 66 -2.96 -6.82 -1.01
CA ILE A 66 -4.17 -6.39 -1.72
C ILE A 66 -3.92 -5.10 -2.51
N ALA A 67 -3.19 -4.16 -1.91
CA ALA A 67 -2.87 -2.88 -2.55
C ALA A 67 -2.08 -3.08 -3.84
N TYR A 68 -1.05 -3.91 -3.80
CA TYR A 68 -0.24 -4.18 -4.98
C TYR A 68 -1.00 -4.96 -6.04
N THR A 69 -1.86 -5.89 -5.63
CA THR A 69 -2.74 -6.60 -6.56
C THR A 69 -3.63 -5.62 -7.32
N LYS A 70 -4.25 -4.69 -6.59
CA LYS A 70 -5.09 -3.65 -7.21
C LYS A 70 -4.27 -2.76 -8.16
N MET A 71 -3.05 -2.41 -7.76
CA MET A 71 -2.19 -1.54 -8.56
C MET A 71 -1.77 -2.22 -9.86
N VAL A 72 -1.33 -3.47 -9.80
CA VAL A 72 -0.96 -4.25 -10.99
C VAL A 72 -2.16 -4.37 -11.93
N ARG A 73 -3.32 -4.72 -11.38
CA ARG A 73 -4.56 -4.83 -12.15
C ARG A 73 -4.90 -3.53 -12.87
N ARG A 74 -4.83 -2.43 -12.14
CA ARG A 74 -5.14 -1.10 -12.68
C ARG A 74 -4.23 -0.74 -13.84
N ILE A 75 -2.93 -0.99 -13.70
CA ILE A 75 -1.96 -0.69 -14.75
C ILE A 75 -2.26 -1.51 -16.01
N ILE A 76 -2.51 -2.80 -15.83
CA ILE A 76 -2.76 -3.72 -16.96
C ILE A 76 -4.10 -3.40 -17.65
N TYR A 77 -5.19 -3.32 -16.89
CA TYR A 77 -6.53 -3.17 -17.45
C TYR A 77 -6.81 -1.78 -17.99
N ARG A 78 -6.26 -0.74 -17.38
CA ARG A 78 -6.46 0.63 -17.83
C ARG A 78 -5.41 1.08 -18.82
N ASN A 79 -4.43 0.22 -19.11
CA ASN A 79 -3.38 0.48 -20.09
C ASN A 79 -2.70 1.85 -19.84
N HIS A 80 -2.26 2.08 -18.60
CA HIS A 80 -1.51 3.28 -18.26
C HIS A 80 -0.12 3.19 -18.85
N LYS A 81 0.06 3.71 -20.06
CA LYS A 81 1.32 3.59 -20.81
C LYS A 81 2.52 4.12 -20.03
N ASP A 82 2.32 5.21 -19.30
CA ASP A 82 3.40 5.83 -18.51
C ASP A 82 3.81 4.99 -17.30
N TRP A 83 2.95 4.02 -16.91
CA TRP A 83 3.17 3.17 -15.74
C TRP A 83 3.68 1.78 -16.11
N ILE A 84 3.62 1.44 -17.39
CA ILE A 84 4.19 0.17 -17.87
C ILE A 84 5.71 0.33 -17.87
N GLY A 85 6.41 -0.71 -17.47
CA GLY A 85 7.86 -0.65 -17.30
C GLY A 85 8.22 -0.52 -15.83
N GLU A 86 8.79 0.60 -15.41
CA GLU A 86 9.29 0.76 -14.04
C GLU A 86 8.23 0.54 -12.96
N LYS A 87 7.08 1.21 -13.08
CA LYS A 87 6.02 1.08 -12.08
C LYS A 87 5.42 -0.33 -12.04
N LEU A 88 5.09 -0.89 -13.19
CA LEU A 88 4.54 -2.24 -13.25
C LEU A 88 5.53 -3.26 -12.69
N THR A 89 6.80 -3.16 -13.07
CA THR A 89 7.84 -4.04 -12.57
C THR A 89 7.98 -3.92 -11.06
N HIS A 90 7.97 -2.70 -10.53
CA HIS A 90 8.06 -2.45 -9.10
C HIS A 90 6.90 -3.12 -8.35
N TYR A 91 5.66 -2.86 -8.77
CA TYR A 91 4.50 -3.37 -8.04
C TYR A 91 4.37 -4.89 -8.13
N LYS A 92 4.74 -5.49 -9.26
CA LYS A 92 4.78 -6.95 -9.38
C LYS A 92 5.80 -7.56 -8.42
N ARG A 93 6.98 -6.97 -8.33
CA ARG A 93 8.03 -7.42 -7.42
C ARG A 93 7.57 -7.32 -5.97
N GLN A 94 6.96 -6.21 -5.60
CA GLN A 94 6.45 -6.02 -4.25
C GLN A 94 5.33 -7.01 -3.93
N LEU A 95 4.45 -7.27 -4.88
CA LEU A 95 3.38 -8.24 -4.69
C LEU A 95 3.94 -9.62 -4.34
N VAL A 96 4.91 -10.11 -5.12
CA VAL A 96 5.54 -11.40 -4.86
C VAL A 96 6.21 -11.40 -3.48
N GLU A 97 6.95 -10.35 -3.17
CA GLU A 97 7.65 -10.24 -1.89
C GLU A 97 6.69 -10.29 -0.70
N PHE A 98 5.59 -9.54 -0.77
CA PHE A 98 4.66 -9.46 0.36
C PHE A 98 3.73 -10.67 0.47
N ILE A 99 3.43 -11.36 -0.63
CA ILE A 99 2.72 -12.64 -0.56
C ILE A 99 3.50 -13.63 0.32
N ASP A 100 4.83 -13.64 0.17
CA ASP A 100 5.68 -14.55 0.96
C ASP A 100 5.75 -14.16 2.44
N LYS A 101 5.38 -12.94 2.79
CA LYS A 101 5.45 -12.43 4.16
C LYS A 101 4.16 -12.62 4.95
N VAL A 102 3.06 -13.04 4.32
CA VAL A 102 1.78 -13.20 5.00
C VAL A 102 1.33 -14.65 4.93
N ASP A 103 0.71 -15.13 6.02
CA ASP A 103 0.19 -16.49 6.08
C ASP A 103 -1.24 -16.58 5.53
N ASP A 104 -1.99 -15.49 5.66
CA ASP A 104 -3.36 -15.40 5.19
C ASP A 104 -3.74 -13.94 4.96
N LEU A 105 -4.92 -13.69 4.39
CA LEU A 105 -5.43 -12.34 4.15
C LEU A 105 -6.62 -11.99 5.05
N GLU A 106 -6.79 -12.71 6.15
CA GLU A 106 -7.82 -12.46 7.14
C GLU A 106 -7.26 -11.70 8.34
N PHE A 107 -8.14 -11.05 9.08
CA PHE A 107 -7.80 -10.34 10.29
C PHE A 107 -8.34 -11.03 11.51
#